data_c11c8df08628c5f0b9ab420a7f66bd1e
#
_entry.id   c11c8df08628c5f0b9ab420a7f66bd1e
#
_cell.length_a   1.000
_cell.length_b   1.000
_cell.length_c   1.000
_cell.angle_alpha   90.00
_cell.angle_beta   90.00
_cell.angle_gamma   90.00
#
_symmetry.space_group_name_H-M   'P 1'
#
loop_
_entity.id
_entity.type
_entity.pdbx_description
1 polymer ?
#
loop_
_entity_poly.entity_id
_entity_poly.type
_entity_poly.pdbx_seq_one_letter_code
_entity_poly.pdbx_strand_id
1 'polypeptide(L)'
;MKRKNSTHAKSEPRKRQIIEAALACFTEMGFTDTSIAEICRRANASTGSVYHHFSSKEQLAAAVYLEGIADYQAGFMEELERHQDARKGIMAIIRFYLNWVQQHPDWSRFLFQKRYAEFIGERKEELNRLNSAFFKRTSAWFKKQIEAGTIRRIPADLYPPLLMGPCMLYCQHYINGEVFTGIKEAAVLLGQAAWLAISAQPGQSIEGNKRRKRISLEND
;
A
#
# COMPACT_ATOMS: atom_id res chain seq x y z
N MET A 1 1.41 26.35 -36.34
CA MET A 1 0.90 25.15 -35.66
C MET A 1 1.86 24.76 -34.56
N LYS A 2 1.84 25.41 -33.36
CA LYS A 2 2.65 25.08 -32.18
C LYS A 2 2.06 25.76 -30.95
N ARG A 3 1.08 25.12 -30.25
CA ARG A 3 0.57 25.57 -28.95
C ARG A 3 -0.16 24.47 -28.14
N LYS A 4 0.31 23.21 -28.17
CA LYS A 4 -0.29 22.12 -27.37
C LYS A 4 0.59 21.55 -26.25
N ASN A 5 1.89 21.82 -26.21
CA ASN A 5 2.79 21.19 -25.22
C ASN A 5 3.01 21.96 -23.90
N SER A 6 2.58 23.22 -23.80
CA SER A 6 2.83 24.00 -22.58
C SER A 6 1.76 23.85 -21.48
N THR A 7 0.57 23.42 -21.85
CA THR A 7 -0.56 23.24 -20.93
C THR A 7 -0.42 21.96 -20.10
N HIS A 8 0.04 20.86 -20.69
CA HIS A 8 0.26 19.60 -19.96
C HIS A 8 1.38 19.68 -18.91
N ALA A 9 2.48 20.36 -19.20
CA ALA A 9 3.62 20.49 -18.27
C ALA A 9 3.29 21.33 -17.02
N LYS A 10 2.29 22.25 -17.10
CA LYS A 10 1.80 23.04 -15.95
C LYS A 10 0.63 22.39 -15.22
N SER A 11 -0.02 21.42 -15.83
CA SER A 11 -1.21 20.73 -15.30
C SER A 11 -0.87 19.72 -14.22
N GLU A 12 0.18 18.92 -14.40
CA GLU A 12 0.59 17.90 -13.42
C GLU A 12 1.06 18.46 -12.06
N PRO A 13 1.92 19.50 -12.00
CA PRO A 13 2.29 20.11 -10.73
C PRO A 13 1.06 20.70 -9.99
N ARG A 14 0.13 21.30 -10.71
CA ARG A 14 -1.11 21.85 -10.14
C ARG A 14 -2.02 20.79 -9.57
N LYS A 15 -2.21 19.70 -10.32
CA LYS A 15 -2.98 18.54 -9.87
C LYS A 15 -2.42 17.97 -8.57
N ARG A 16 -1.10 17.81 -8.49
CA ARG A 16 -0.42 17.32 -7.29
C ARG A 16 -0.61 18.27 -6.09
N GLN A 17 -0.48 19.57 -6.26
CA GLN A 17 -0.76 20.56 -5.21
C GLN A 17 -2.20 20.44 -4.66
N ILE A 18 -3.18 20.19 -5.55
CA ILE A 18 -4.58 20.00 -5.14
C ILE A 18 -4.73 18.70 -4.35
N ILE A 19 -4.09 17.60 -4.78
CA ILE A 19 -4.11 16.31 -4.06
C ILE A 19 -3.47 16.43 -2.68
N GLU A 20 -2.31 17.08 -2.56
CA GLU A 20 -1.62 17.30 -1.27
C GLU A 20 -2.47 18.14 -0.31
N ALA A 21 -3.10 19.22 -0.80
CA ALA A 21 -4.01 20.04 -0.01
C ALA A 21 -5.27 19.27 0.42
N ALA A 22 -5.82 18.44 -0.47
CA ALA A 22 -6.97 17.59 -0.17
C ALA A 22 -6.63 16.54 0.88
N LEU A 23 -5.46 15.89 0.77
CA LEU A 23 -4.98 14.93 1.76
C LEU A 23 -4.93 15.57 3.15
N ALA A 24 -4.30 16.76 3.28
CA ALA A 24 -4.22 17.47 4.55
C ALA A 24 -5.62 17.83 5.11
N CYS A 25 -6.53 18.33 4.25
CA CYS A 25 -7.90 18.65 4.66
C CYS A 25 -8.65 17.39 5.14
N PHE A 26 -8.59 16.29 4.38
CA PHE A 26 -9.28 15.05 4.74
C PHE A 26 -8.72 14.41 6.01
N THR A 27 -7.42 14.54 6.25
CA THR A 27 -6.78 13.98 7.45
C THR A 27 -7.12 14.79 8.70
N GLU A 28 -7.16 16.14 8.60
CA GLU A 28 -7.41 17.02 9.73
C GLU A 28 -8.90 17.12 10.09
N MET A 29 -9.76 17.27 9.08
CA MET A 29 -11.20 17.57 9.28
C MET A 29 -12.11 16.38 8.97
N GLY A 30 -11.58 15.34 8.34
CA GLY A 30 -12.37 14.26 7.77
C GLY A 30 -13.01 14.64 6.44
N PHE A 31 -13.54 13.62 5.73
CA PHE A 31 -14.13 13.82 4.40
C PHE A 31 -15.40 14.70 4.46
N THR A 32 -16.29 14.44 5.42
CA THR A 32 -17.60 15.11 5.51
C THR A 32 -17.44 16.61 5.68
N ASP A 33 -16.59 17.04 6.61
CA ASP A 33 -16.43 18.44 7.00
C ASP A 33 -15.47 19.22 6.09
N THR A 34 -14.74 18.52 5.22
CA THR A 34 -13.88 19.15 4.21
C THR A 34 -14.73 19.72 3.06
N SER A 35 -14.59 21.03 2.79
CA SER A 35 -15.17 21.68 1.62
C SER A 35 -14.17 21.86 0.48
N ILE A 36 -14.68 21.93 -0.77
CA ILE A 36 -13.83 22.29 -1.93
C ILE A 36 -13.22 23.69 -1.76
N ALA A 37 -13.94 24.61 -1.14
CA ALA A 37 -13.42 25.97 -0.87
C ALA A 37 -12.18 25.95 0.02
N GLU A 38 -12.15 25.11 1.07
CA GLU A 38 -11.00 24.96 1.95
C GLU A 38 -9.81 24.31 1.22
N ILE A 39 -10.05 23.29 0.39
CA ILE A 39 -9.02 22.70 -0.45
C ILE A 39 -8.43 23.73 -1.43
N CYS A 40 -9.29 24.55 -2.08
CA CYS A 40 -8.86 25.64 -2.94
C CYS A 40 -7.95 26.62 -2.21
N ARG A 41 -8.34 27.04 -1.01
CA ARG A 41 -7.57 27.96 -0.17
C ARG A 41 -6.17 27.40 0.15
N ARG A 42 -6.07 26.12 0.57
CA ARG A 42 -4.80 25.47 0.91
C ARG A 42 -3.93 25.21 -0.32
N ALA A 43 -4.54 24.83 -1.43
CA ALA A 43 -3.82 24.58 -2.69
C ALA A 43 -3.42 25.87 -3.43
N ASN A 44 -3.82 27.04 -2.94
CA ASN A 44 -3.77 28.31 -3.67
C ASN A 44 -4.31 28.14 -5.11
N ALA A 45 -5.47 27.50 -5.24
CA ALA A 45 -6.13 27.18 -6.49
C ALA A 45 -7.51 27.80 -6.58
N SER A 46 -7.97 28.14 -7.78
CA SER A 46 -9.36 28.52 -7.99
C SER A 46 -10.27 27.30 -7.99
N THR A 47 -11.54 27.48 -7.65
CA THR A 47 -12.56 26.42 -7.73
C THR A 47 -12.66 25.84 -9.14
N GLY A 48 -12.57 26.67 -10.19
CA GLY A 48 -12.51 26.21 -11.56
C GLY A 48 -11.28 25.32 -11.86
N SER A 49 -10.13 25.62 -11.26
CA SER A 49 -8.93 24.78 -11.38
C SER A 49 -9.13 23.42 -10.74
N VAL A 50 -9.78 23.34 -9.57
CA VAL A 50 -10.06 22.04 -8.91
C VAL A 50 -11.04 21.23 -9.77
N TYR A 51 -12.15 21.83 -10.20
CA TYR A 51 -13.15 21.12 -11.02
C TYR A 51 -12.67 20.78 -12.44
N HIS A 52 -11.64 21.47 -12.94
CA HIS A 52 -10.96 21.07 -14.19
C HIS A 52 -10.26 19.71 -14.06
N HIS A 53 -9.73 19.38 -12.85
CA HIS A 53 -9.02 18.12 -12.60
C HIS A 53 -9.91 17.03 -12.00
N PHE A 54 -10.89 17.40 -11.19
CA PHE A 54 -11.73 16.47 -10.42
C PHE A 54 -13.18 16.95 -10.43
N SER A 55 -14.08 16.16 -10.99
CA SER A 55 -15.49 16.55 -11.16
C SER A 55 -16.27 16.62 -9.83
N SER A 56 -15.75 15.99 -8.77
CA SER A 56 -16.37 15.96 -7.45
C SER A 56 -15.32 15.80 -6.32
N LYS A 57 -15.75 16.01 -5.07
CA LYS A 57 -14.94 15.77 -3.88
C LYS A 57 -14.59 14.27 -3.73
N GLU A 58 -15.51 13.40 -4.11
CA GLU A 58 -15.32 11.94 -4.12
C GLU A 58 -14.25 11.53 -5.13
N GLN A 59 -14.27 12.08 -6.34
CA GLN A 59 -13.23 11.83 -7.34
C GLN A 59 -11.86 12.34 -6.89
N LEU A 60 -11.81 13.47 -6.20
CA LEU A 60 -10.58 13.98 -5.60
C LEU A 60 -10.09 13.04 -4.49
N ALA A 61 -10.97 12.57 -3.59
CA ALA A 61 -10.61 11.60 -2.55
C ALA A 61 -10.12 10.27 -3.14
N ALA A 62 -10.76 9.79 -4.20
CA ALA A 62 -10.29 8.62 -4.95
C ALA A 62 -8.90 8.84 -5.56
N ALA A 63 -8.62 10.04 -6.09
CA ALA A 63 -7.31 10.37 -6.62
C ALA A 63 -6.23 10.41 -5.53
N VAL A 64 -6.53 11.00 -4.38
CA VAL A 64 -5.68 10.96 -3.18
C VAL A 64 -5.38 9.51 -2.82
N TYR A 65 -6.38 8.64 -2.71
CA TYR A 65 -6.19 7.23 -2.35
C TYR A 65 -5.27 6.49 -3.34
N LEU A 66 -5.52 6.66 -4.65
CA LEU A 66 -4.75 5.98 -5.70
C LEU A 66 -3.29 6.45 -5.74
N GLU A 67 -3.04 7.74 -5.53
CA GLU A 67 -1.67 8.27 -5.49
C GLU A 67 -0.88 7.69 -4.30
N GLY A 68 -1.49 7.64 -3.11
CA GLY A 68 -0.84 7.04 -1.94
C GLY A 68 -0.56 5.55 -2.09
N ILE A 69 -1.49 4.79 -2.67
CA ILE A 69 -1.28 3.36 -2.96
C ILE A 69 -0.18 3.18 -4.00
N ALA A 70 -0.16 4.00 -5.07
CA ALA A 70 0.85 3.90 -6.12
C ALA A 70 2.26 4.20 -5.58
N ASP A 71 2.41 5.26 -4.79
CA ASP A 71 3.67 5.63 -4.16
C ASP A 71 4.18 4.53 -3.23
N TYR A 72 3.32 4.04 -2.35
CA TYR A 72 3.64 2.92 -1.45
C TYR A 72 4.07 1.67 -2.22
N GLN A 73 3.30 1.25 -3.23
CA GLN A 73 3.59 0.05 -4.00
C GLN A 73 4.89 0.18 -4.79
N ALA A 74 5.19 1.36 -5.33
CA ALA A 74 6.43 1.62 -6.06
C ALA A 74 7.65 1.46 -5.15
N GLY A 75 7.67 2.11 -3.98
CA GLY A 75 8.76 2.00 -3.03
C GLY A 75 8.91 0.60 -2.44
N PHE A 76 7.80 -0.08 -2.15
CA PHE A 76 7.82 -1.49 -1.70
C PHE A 76 8.51 -2.40 -2.74
N MET A 77 8.16 -2.26 -4.02
CA MET A 77 8.76 -3.07 -5.08
C MET A 77 10.23 -2.74 -5.30
N GLU A 78 10.60 -1.47 -5.24
CA GLU A 78 11.99 -1.05 -5.34
C GLU A 78 12.85 -1.70 -4.26
N GLU A 79 12.40 -1.69 -3.00
CA GLU A 79 13.08 -2.34 -1.90
C GLU A 79 13.14 -3.86 -2.03
N LEU A 80 12.04 -4.49 -2.46
CA LEU A 80 12.01 -5.95 -2.61
C LEU A 80 12.95 -6.43 -3.73
N GLU A 81 12.93 -5.78 -4.89
CA GLU A 81 13.68 -6.18 -6.09
C GLU A 81 15.20 -5.90 -5.99
N ARG A 82 15.63 -4.97 -5.11
CA ARG A 82 17.04 -4.74 -4.82
C ARG A 82 17.74 -5.95 -4.21
N HIS A 83 16.99 -6.88 -3.63
CA HIS A 83 17.55 -7.99 -2.88
C HIS A 83 17.28 -9.35 -3.55
N GLN A 84 18.37 -10.05 -3.88
CA GLN A 84 18.32 -11.45 -4.33
C GLN A 84 18.18 -12.42 -3.14
N ASP A 85 18.72 -12.05 -2.00
CA ASP A 85 18.61 -12.81 -0.75
C ASP A 85 17.22 -12.62 -0.14
N ALA A 86 16.53 -13.74 0.12
CA ALA A 86 15.15 -13.72 0.62
C ALA A 86 15.02 -13.02 1.97
N ARG A 87 15.93 -13.28 2.91
CA ARG A 87 15.90 -12.67 4.25
C ARG A 87 16.10 -11.17 4.17
N LYS A 88 17.09 -10.73 3.38
CA LYS A 88 17.35 -9.29 3.18
C LYS A 88 16.16 -8.61 2.53
N GLY A 89 15.52 -9.22 1.53
CA GLY A 89 14.33 -8.70 0.87
C GLY A 89 13.16 -8.53 1.84
N ILE A 90 12.85 -9.55 2.65
CA ILE A 90 11.78 -9.46 3.66
C ILE A 90 12.09 -8.41 4.72
N MET A 91 13.31 -8.37 5.25
CA MET A 91 13.73 -7.33 6.21
C MET A 91 13.61 -5.92 5.60
N ALA A 92 13.96 -5.76 4.34
CA ALA A 92 13.91 -4.48 3.63
C ALA A 92 12.47 -3.96 3.46
N ILE A 93 11.53 -4.80 3.02
CA ILE A 93 10.13 -4.37 2.86
C ILE A 93 9.45 -4.06 4.19
N ILE A 94 9.76 -4.78 5.26
CA ILE A 94 9.24 -4.45 6.59
C ILE A 94 9.79 -3.11 7.07
N ARG A 95 11.09 -2.88 6.95
CA ARG A 95 11.71 -1.60 7.28
C ARG A 95 11.16 -0.46 6.41
N PHE A 96 11.01 -0.69 5.12
CA PHE A 96 10.40 0.26 4.21
C PHE A 96 9.00 0.66 4.66
N TYR A 97 8.13 -0.33 4.94
CA TYR A 97 6.76 -0.07 5.35
C TYR A 97 6.66 0.80 6.61
N LEU A 98 7.41 0.45 7.66
CA LEU A 98 7.39 1.21 8.91
C LEU A 98 7.95 2.64 8.71
N ASN A 99 9.03 2.79 7.95
CA ASN A 99 9.62 4.10 7.64
C ASN A 99 8.68 4.94 6.77
N TRP A 100 8.00 4.33 5.79
CA TRP A 100 7.03 5.01 4.94
C TRP A 100 5.88 5.57 5.77
N VAL A 101 5.33 4.78 6.69
CA VAL A 101 4.30 5.25 7.63
C VAL A 101 4.77 6.41 8.49
N GLN A 102 6.00 6.37 8.99
CA GLN A 102 6.59 7.46 9.77
C GLN A 102 6.79 8.75 8.96
N GLN A 103 7.23 8.61 7.71
CA GLN A 103 7.51 9.75 6.81
C GLN A 103 6.26 10.34 6.18
N HIS A 104 5.19 9.54 6.07
CA HIS A 104 3.93 9.90 5.42
C HIS A 104 2.73 9.68 6.35
N PRO A 105 2.68 10.35 7.53
CA PRO A 105 1.63 10.10 8.52
C PRO A 105 0.23 10.40 8.00
N ASP A 106 0.06 11.44 7.18
CA ASP A 106 -1.24 11.82 6.63
C ASP A 106 -1.72 10.81 5.58
N TRP A 107 -0.83 10.35 4.69
CA TRP A 107 -1.14 9.25 3.77
C TRP A 107 -1.53 7.98 4.53
N SER A 108 -0.81 7.66 5.60
CA SER A 108 -1.06 6.47 6.38
C SER A 108 -2.40 6.52 7.10
N ARG A 109 -2.72 7.66 7.74
CA ARG A 109 -4.05 7.89 8.35
C ARG A 109 -5.16 7.77 7.32
N PHE A 110 -4.97 8.38 6.15
CA PHE A 110 -5.95 8.36 5.07
C PHE A 110 -6.17 6.95 4.52
N LEU A 111 -5.08 6.19 4.21
CA LEU A 111 -5.16 4.85 3.66
C LEU A 111 -5.70 3.81 4.66
N PHE A 112 -5.48 3.98 5.97
CA PHE A 112 -6.03 3.09 6.99
C PHE A 112 -7.54 3.27 7.22
N GLN A 113 -8.10 4.38 6.79
CA GLN A 113 -9.54 4.60 6.88
C GLN A 113 -10.27 3.89 5.73
N LYS A 114 -10.88 2.72 6.00
CA LYS A 114 -11.59 1.90 4.99
C LYS A 114 -12.66 2.68 4.21
N ARG A 115 -13.28 3.70 4.83
CA ARG A 115 -14.31 4.53 4.19
C ARG A 115 -13.84 5.25 2.93
N TYR A 116 -12.54 5.56 2.79
CA TYR A 116 -12.03 6.20 1.58
C TYR A 116 -11.93 5.23 0.39
N ALA A 117 -11.85 3.93 0.65
CA ALA A 117 -11.96 2.91 -0.39
C ALA A 117 -13.34 2.89 -1.06
N GLU A 118 -14.39 3.37 -0.37
CA GLU A 118 -15.76 3.46 -0.91
C GLU A 118 -15.88 4.52 -2.02
N PHE A 119 -15.02 5.57 -1.98
CA PHE A 119 -15.01 6.63 -3.00
C PHE A 119 -14.31 6.23 -4.30
N ILE A 120 -13.70 5.05 -4.36
CA ILE A 120 -12.98 4.61 -5.57
C ILE A 120 -13.93 4.40 -6.75
N GLY A 121 -15.19 3.97 -6.50
CA GLY A 121 -16.29 3.95 -7.45
C GLY A 121 -15.86 3.73 -8.91
N GLU A 122 -15.98 4.77 -9.75
CA GLU A 122 -15.61 4.77 -11.16
C GLU A 122 -14.11 4.51 -11.43
N ARG A 123 -13.22 4.72 -10.45
CA ARG A 123 -11.77 4.46 -10.56
C ARG A 123 -11.35 3.07 -10.09
N LYS A 124 -12.31 2.18 -9.81
CA LYS A 124 -12.04 0.81 -9.35
C LYS A 124 -11.16 0.02 -10.31
N GLU A 125 -11.30 0.24 -11.60
CA GLU A 125 -10.45 -0.40 -12.61
C GLU A 125 -8.99 0.05 -12.53
N GLU A 126 -8.76 1.32 -12.22
CA GLU A 126 -7.41 1.86 -12.03
C GLU A 126 -6.74 1.24 -10.79
N LEU A 127 -7.46 1.15 -9.67
CA LEU A 127 -6.98 0.45 -8.48
C LEU A 127 -6.70 -1.03 -8.76
N ASN A 128 -7.59 -1.71 -9.50
CA ASN A 128 -7.40 -3.11 -9.87
C ASN A 128 -6.16 -3.30 -10.74
N ARG A 129 -5.87 -2.38 -11.67
CA ARG A 129 -4.65 -2.41 -12.49
C ARG A 129 -3.40 -2.25 -11.64
N LEU A 130 -3.37 -1.27 -10.72
CA LEU A 130 -2.26 -1.06 -9.79
C LEU A 130 -2.02 -2.32 -8.93
N ASN A 131 -3.06 -2.83 -8.30
CA ASN A 131 -2.97 -4.01 -7.46
C ASN A 131 -2.53 -5.26 -8.26
N SER A 132 -3.07 -5.46 -9.47
CA SER A 132 -2.70 -6.61 -10.31
C SER A 132 -1.23 -6.55 -10.73
N ALA A 133 -0.73 -5.38 -11.10
CA ALA A 133 0.68 -5.19 -11.45
C ALA A 133 1.59 -5.45 -10.23
N PHE A 134 1.23 -4.93 -9.07
CA PHE A 134 1.93 -5.13 -7.82
C PHE A 134 1.95 -6.62 -7.42
N PHE A 135 0.79 -7.29 -7.42
CA PHE A 135 0.70 -8.73 -7.10
C PHE A 135 1.46 -9.61 -8.09
N LYS A 136 1.45 -9.28 -9.37
CA LYS A 136 2.23 -10.02 -10.38
C LYS A 136 3.72 -9.96 -10.08
N ARG A 137 4.25 -8.77 -9.77
CA ARG A 137 5.68 -8.57 -9.48
C ARG A 137 6.09 -9.23 -8.16
N THR A 138 5.32 -9.00 -7.08
CA THR A 138 5.58 -9.63 -5.77
C THR A 138 5.52 -11.14 -5.87
N SER A 139 4.49 -11.70 -6.53
CA SER A 139 4.35 -13.15 -6.72
C SER A 139 5.52 -13.76 -7.50
N ALA A 140 6.05 -13.07 -8.52
CA ALA A 140 7.21 -13.53 -9.27
C ALA A 140 8.47 -13.61 -8.39
N TRP A 141 8.71 -12.61 -7.54
CA TRP A 141 9.81 -12.63 -6.59
C TRP A 141 9.66 -13.76 -5.57
N PHE A 142 8.47 -13.91 -4.95
CA PHE A 142 8.20 -14.98 -3.99
C PHE A 142 8.33 -16.37 -4.62
N LYS A 143 7.82 -16.56 -5.84
CA LYS A 143 7.94 -17.84 -6.58
C LYS A 143 9.40 -18.25 -6.71
N LYS A 144 10.29 -17.33 -7.10
CA LYS A 144 11.74 -17.60 -7.22
C LYS A 144 12.33 -18.08 -5.89
N GLN A 145 11.96 -17.44 -4.77
CA GLN A 145 12.48 -17.79 -3.44
C GLN A 145 11.92 -19.12 -2.92
N ILE A 146 10.66 -19.44 -3.26
CA ILE A 146 10.04 -20.71 -2.93
C ILE A 146 10.69 -21.86 -3.73
N GLU A 147 10.95 -21.66 -5.02
CA GLU A 147 11.62 -22.62 -5.88
C GLU A 147 13.08 -22.86 -5.46
N ALA A 148 13.76 -21.82 -4.96
CA ALA A 148 15.08 -21.93 -4.35
C ALA A 148 15.08 -22.59 -2.95
N GLY A 149 13.92 -22.90 -2.39
CA GLY A 149 13.80 -23.52 -1.06
C GLY A 149 14.15 -22.61 0.11
N THR A 150 14.22 -21.28 -0.09
CA THR A 150 14.52 -20.30 0.97
C THR A 150 13.27 -19.85 1.71
N ILE A 151 12.13 -19.81 1.03
CA ILE A 151 10.81 -19.53 1.59
C ILE A 151 9.96 -20.80 1.52
N ARG A 152 9.29 -21.14 2.62
CA ARG A 152 8.40 -22.31 2.70
C ARG A 152 7.17 -22.11 1.82
N ARG A 153 6.69 -23.17 1.19
CA ARG A 153 5.46 -23.14 0.40
C ARG A 153 4.24 -23.20 1.32
N ILE A 154 3.47 -22.11 1.32
CA ILE A 154 2.18 -21.99 2.01
C ILE A 154 1.13 -21.45 1.02
N PRO A 155 -0.18 -21.49 1.35
CA PRO A 155 -1.20 -20.81 0.55
C PRO A 155 -0.84 -19.33 0.32
N ALA A 156 -1.02 -18.86 -0.92
CA ALA A 156 -0.53 -17.54 -1.35
C ALA A 156 -1.18 -16.38 -0.58
N ASP A 157 -2.42 -16.55 -0.16
CA ASP A 157 -3.22 -15.61 0.63
C ASP A 157 -2.73 -15.44 2.08
N LEU A 158 -1.85 -16.35 2.56
CA LEU A 158 -1.27 -16.27 3.90
C LEU A 158 0.03 -15.47 3.97
N TYR A 159 0.73 -15.24 2.84
CA TYR A 159 1.95 -14.41 2.87
C TYR A 159 1.68 -12.97 3.33
N PRO A 160 0.67 -12.24 2.78
CA PRO A 160 0.41 -10.87 3.23
C PRO A 160 0.10 -10.75 4.73
N PRO A 161 -0.83 -11.53 5.33
CA PRO A 161 -1.11 -11.41 6.76
C PRO A 161 0.05 -11.84 7.65
N LEU A 162 0.84 -12.83 7.27
CA LEU A 162 2.01 -13.26 8.05
C LEU A 162 3.13 -12.21 8.02
N LEU A 163 3.33 -11.52 6.91
CA LEU A 163 4.38 -10.53 6.75
C LEU A 163 3.95 -9.15 7.26
N MET A 164 2.77 -8.69 6.84
CA MET A 164 2.36 -7.31 7.04
C MET A 164 1.38 -7.13 8.20
N GLY A 165 0.68 -8.19 8.63
CA GLY A 165 -0.34 -8.11 9.69
C GLY A 165 0.19 -7.47 10.98
N PRO A 166 1.27 -7.99 11.60
CA PRO A 166 1.86 -7.39 12.81
C PRO A 166 2.38 -5.97 12.57
N CYS A 167 2.94 -5.69 11.37
CA CYS A 167 3.42 -4.37 11.01
C CYS A 167 2.28 -3.36 10.88
N MET A 168 1.17 -3.76 10.26
CA MET A 168 -0.02 -2.90 10.13
C MET A 168 -0.61 -2.56 11.50
N LEU A 169 -0.74 -3.55 12.38
CA LEU A 169 -1.25 -3.34 13.73
C LEU A 169 -0.33 -2.40 14.53
N TYR A 170 0.98 -2.64 14.51
CA TYR A 170 1.96 -1.76 15.16
C TYR A 170 1.85 -0.32 14.62
N CYS A 171 1.78 -0.15 13.30
CA CYS A 171 1.70 1.18 12.69
C CYS A 171 0.40 1.92 13.01
N GLN A 172 -0.73 1.22 13.14
CA GLN A 172 -1.99 1.83 13.61
C GLN A 172 -1.83 2.41 15.01
N HIS A 173 -1.27 1.64 15.95
CA HIS A 173 -0.99 2.11 17.31
C HIS A 173 0.08 3.20 17.34
N TYR A 174 1.11 3.10 16.50
CA TYR A 174 2.15 4.13 16.38
C TYR A 174 1.59 5.49 15.98
N ILE A 175 0.73 5.53 14.97
CA ILE A 175 0.10 6.77 14.49
C ILE A 175 -0.80 7.41 15.56
N ASN A 176 -1.41 6.59 16.41
CA ASN A 176 -2.24 7.05 17.53
C ASN A 176 -1.42 7.49 18.76
N GLY A 177 -0.10 7.29 18.76
CA GLY A 177 0.74 7.58 19.91
C GLY A 177 0.63 6.56 21.05
N GLU A 178 0.17 5.34 20.76
CA GLU A 178 -0.13 4.28 21.72
C GLU A 178 1.03 3.29 21.94
N VAL A 179 2.21 3.54 21.32
CA VAL A 179 3.37 2.64 21.41
C VAL A 179 4.57 3.33 22.05
N PHE A 180 5.39 2.55 22.74
CA PHE A 180 6.63 3.02 23.36
C PHE A 180 7.89 2.67 22.54
N THR A 181 7.83 1.58 21.76
CA THR A 181 8.93 1.12 20.92
C THR A 181 9.05 2.01 19.68
N GLY A 182 10.23 2.52 19.40
CA GLY A 182 10.46 3.35 18.21
C GLY A 182 10.48 2.53 16.90
N ILE A 183 10.19 3.20 15.77
CA ILE A 183 10.12 2.60 14.42
C ILE A 183 11.36 1.77 14.07
N LYS A 184 12.56 2.24 14.41
CA LYS A 184 13.82 1.54 14.07
C LYS A 184 13.92 0.18 14.75
N GLU A 185 13.60 0.13 16.02
CA GLU A 185 13.61 -1.11 16.81
C GLU A 185 12.48 -2.04 16.39
N ALA A 186 11.26 -1.51 16.23
CA ALA A 186 10.11 -2.26 15.73
C ALA A 186 10.39 -2.89 14.35
N ALA A 187 11.05 -2.17 13.43
CA ALA A 187 11.40 -2.69 12.11
C ALA A 187 12.35 -3.90 12.17
N VAL A 188 13.28 -3.91 13.12
CA VAL A 188 14.19 -5.05 13.34
C VAL A 188 13.42 -6.26 13.87
N LEU A 189 12.64 -6.07 14.93
CA LEU A 189 11.91 -7.16 15.58
C LEU A 189 10.81 -7.75 14.71
N LEU A 190 9.99 -6.89 14.09
CA LEU A 190 8.92 -7.32 13.19
C LEU A 190 9.49 -7.95 11.91
N GLY A 191 10.60 -7.43 11.38
CA GLY A 191 11.28 -8.04 10.24
C GLY A 191 11.80 -9.44 10.54
N GLN A 192 12.40 -9.65 11.73
CA GLN A 192 12.83 -10.97 12.18
C GLN A 192 11.64 -11.92 12.34
N ALA A 193 10.55 -11.48 12.96
CA ALA A 193 9.33 -12.27 13.12
C ALA A 193 8.72 -12.65 11.77
N ALA A 194 8.63 -11.69 10.83
CA ALA A 194 8.15 -11.93 9.48
C ALA A 194 9.01 -12.96 8.73
N TRP A 195 10.34 -12.86 8.83
CA TRP A 195 11.26 -13.84 8.25
C TRP A 195 11.05 -15.24 8.85
N LEU A 196 11.02 -15.36 10.17
CA LEU A 196 10.78 -16.63 10.85
C LEU A 196 9.45 -17.27 10.48
N ALA A 197 8.42 -16.43 10.25
CA ALA A 197 7.09 -16.89 9.86
C ALA A 197 7.05 -17.58 8.49
N ILE A 198 7.95 -17.25 7.56
CA ILE A 198 7.91 -17.74 6.18
C ILE A 198 9.17 -18.46 5.70
N SER A 199 10.27 -18.39 6.44
CA SER A 199 11.52 -19.08 6.07
C SER A 199 11.34 -20.59 6.05
N ALA A 200 11.95 -21.23 5.07
CA ALA A 200 12.05 -22.69 5.04
C ALA A 200 13.03 -23.14 6.13
N GLN A 201 12.55 -23.92 7.09
CA GLN A 201 13.42 -24.55 8.08
C GLN A 201 13.89 -25.91 7.53
N PRO A 202 15.17 -26.29 7.75
CA PRO A 202 15.63 -27.61 7.39
C PRO A 202 14.78 -28.66 8.13
N GLY A 203 14.04 -29.48 7.36
CA GLY A 203 13.26 -30.61 7.90
C GLY A 203 11.73 -30.39 8.05
N GLN A 204 11.18 -29.20 7.78
CA GLN A 204 9.74 -28.98 7.76
C GLN A 204 9.16 -28.98 6.33
N SER A 205 9.13 -30.14 5.69
CA SER A 205 8.18 -30.36 4.59
C SER A 205 6.79 -30.46 5.19
N ILE A 206 5.97 -29.41 5.03
CA ILE A 206 4.57 -29.50 5.45
C ILE A 206 3.87 -30.48 4.51
N GLU A 207 3.55 -31.67 5.00
CA GLU A 207 2.61 -32.63 4.41
C GLU A 207 1.20 -31.99 4.35
N GLY A 208 1.00 -31.06 3.44
CA GLY A 208 -0.23 -30.28 3.33
C GLY A 208 -1.12 -30.59 2.12
N ASN A 209 -0.87 -31.67 1.36
CA ASN A 209 -1.61 -31.89 0.11
C ASN A 209 -2.26 -33.28 -0.05
N LYS A 210 -2.31 -34.11 0.99
CA LYS A 210 -3.01 -35.42 0.91
C LYS A 210 -4.49 -35.38 1.36
N ARG A 211 -4.98 -34.33 1.98
CA ARG A 211 -6.37 -34.28 2.47
C ARG A 211 -7.42 -33.78 1.47
N ARG A 212 -7.04 -33.07 0.39
CA ARG A 212 -8.03 -32.61 -0.61
C ARG A 212 -8.56 -33.67 -1.57
N LYS A 213 -7.93 -34.85 -1.65
CA LYS A 213 -8.41 -35.96 -2.50
C LYS A 213 -9.37 -36.94 -1.80
N ARG A 214 -9.60 -36.82 -0.47
CA ARG A 214 -10.49 -37.74 0.25
C ARG A 214 -11.91 -37.22 0.45
N ILE A 215 -12.18 -35.94 0.24
CA ILE A 215 -13.54 -35.35 0.44
C ILE A 215 -14.40 -35.43 -0.83
N SER A 216 -13.81 -35.74 -2.00
CA SER A 216 -14.56 -35.86 -3.26
C SER A 216 -14.92 -37.32 -3.64
N LEU A 217 -14.73 -38.30 -2.76
CA LEU A 217 -15.05 -39.70 -3.01
C LEU A 217 -16.08 -40.30 -2.03
N GLU A 218 -16.68 -39.49 -1.16
CA GLU A 218 -17.72 -39.96 -0.20
C GLU A 218 -19.12 -39.33 -0.44
N ASN A 219 -19.33 -38.71 -1.59
CA ASN A 219 -20.67 -38.24 -2.02
C ASN A 219 -20.93 -38.68 -3.47
N ASP A 220 -21.03 -39.99 -3.70
CA ASP A 220 -21.77 -40.62 -4.77
C ASP A 220 -22.63 -41.74 -4.18
#